data_cf159690b88c9306fb08c67736d979b3
#
_entry.id   cf159690b88c9306fb08c67736d979b3
#
_cell.length_a   1.000
_cell.length_b   1.000
_cell.length_c   1.000
_cell.angle_alpha   90.00
_cell.angle_beta   90.00
_cell.angle_gamma   90.00
#
_symmetry.space_group_name_H-M   'P 1'
#
loop_
_entity.id
_entity.type
_entity.pdbx_description
1 polymer ?
#
loop_
_entity_poly.entity_id
_entity_poly.type
_entity_poly.pdbx_seq_one_letter_code
_entity_poly.pdbx_strand_id
1 'polypeptide(L)'
;MNRNLRNRICVLAALFMMLLPAGCSWNGETRSREYANTPKGNFMALWTIMDEHYCFFDFKKETLGVDWDEVKVRYAASISDDLSDRSLFEILCKMIGELRDGHVNLTSQYDYGRNWSWKTDHPANFSKDLQDKYLGTDYIIGGNGYSYRVLDDNIGYLVVESFESAMSDNRLNIMFNNMALCNGIIIDIRDNGGGQLTASESLASRFTEKKVTVSYTCYKTGPGHNDFSKLYKNELSPAEYDLRWIKPVVVLTNRGCFSSANDFAFTMKALDNVTLMGD
;
A
#
# COMPACT_ATOMS: atom_id res chain seq x y z
N MET A 1 -43.88 20.07 -3.54
CA MET A 1 -42.93 19.38 -4.43
C MET A 1 -41.73 19.03 -3.61
N ASN A 2 -41.79 17.83 -2.98
CA ASN A 2 -40.79 17.35 -2.03
C ASN A 2 -39.61 16.70 -2.77
N ARG A 3 -38.40 17.22 -2.56
CA ARG A 3 -37.17 16.51 -2.89
C ARG A 3 -36.42 16.23 -1.59
N ASN A 4 -36.64 15.04 -1.05
CA ASN A 4 -35.78 14.47 -0.01
C ASN A 4 -34.43 14.13 -0.62
N LEU A 5 -33.44 14.97 -0.35
CA LEU A 5 -32.03 14.65 -0.60
C LEU A 5 -31.60 13.66 0.48
N ARG A 6 -31.60 12.37 0.14
CA ARG A 6 -31.09 11.31 1.03
C ARG A 6 -29.56 11.39 1.02
N ASN A 7 -29.00 11.85 2.12
CA ASN A 7 -27.56 11.78 2.38
C ASN A 7 -27.16 10.32 2.58
N ARG A 8 -26.44 9.76 1.63
CA ARG A 8 -25.83 8.45 1.75
C ARG A 8 -24.39 8.63 2.27
N ILE A 9 -24.08 8.06 3.40
CA ILE A 9 -22.70 7.84 3.82
C ILE A 9 -22.15 6.76 2.90
N CYS A 10 -21.25 7.12 1.99
CA CYS A 10 -20.54 6.15 1.17
C CYS A 10 -19.30 5.70 1.94
N VAL A 11 -19.35 4.47 2.45
CA VAL A 11 -18.15 3.78 2.94
C VAL A 11 -17.40 3.30 1.70
N LEU A 12 -16.40 4.04 1.28
CA LEU A 12 -15.41 3.59 0.31
C LEU A 12 -14.26 2.96 1.10
N ALA A 13 -14.39 1.67 1.42
CA ALA A 13 -13.21 0.85 1.56
C ALA A 13 -12.54 0.90 0.19
N ALA A 14 -11.38 1.56 0.08
CA ALA A 14 -10.61 1.53 -1.15
C ALA A 14 -10.09 0.11 -1.37
N LEU A 15 -10.99 -0.75 -1.88
CA LEU A 15 -10.62 -2.01 -2.49
C LEU A 15 -9.93 -1.63 -3.79
N PHE A 16 -8.63 -1.74 -3.83
CA PHE A 16 -7.86 -1.66 -5.06
C PHE A 16 -8.25 -2.89 -5.89
N MET A 17 -9.22 -2.70 -6.78
CA MET A 17 -9.68 -3.73 -7.71
C MET A 17 -8.63 -3.86 -8.80
N MET A 18 -7.70 -4.80 -8.66
CA MET A 18 -6.89 -5.27 -9.78
C MET A 18 -7.82 -5.98 -10.76
N LEU A 19 -7.91 -5.46 -11.98
CA LEU A 19 -8.39 -6.19 -13.13
C LEU A 19 -7.36 -7.28 -13.48
N LEU A 20 -7.53 -8.45 -12.89
CA LEU A 20 -6.90 -9.67 -13.38
C LEU A 20 -7.95 -10.54 -14.07
N PRO A 21 -7.58 -11.27 -15.15
CA PRO A 21 -8.55 -12.06 -15.90
C PRO A 21 -9.04 -13.24 -15.08
N ALA A 22 -10.36 -13.36 -15.00
CA ALA A 22 -11.17 -14.54 -14.69
C ALA A 22 -10.58 -15.58 -13.72
N GLY A 23 -10.33 -15.19 -12.48
CA GLY A 23 -10.37 -16.09 -11.35
C GLY A 23 -11.67 -15.83 -10.63
N CYS A 24 -12.40 -16.87 -10.22
CA CYS A 24 -13.68 -16.79 -9.54
C CYS A 24 -13.66 -15.68 -8.48
N SER A 25 -14.10 -14.48 -8.85
CA SER A 25 -14.41 -13.47 -7.87
C SER A 25 -15.61 -14.00 -7.11
N TRP A 26 -15.48 -14.15 -5.79
CA TRP A 26 -16.66 -14.21 -4.95
C TRP A 26 -17.41 -12.89 -5.17
N ASN A 27 -18.33 -12.89 -6.12
CA ASN A 27 -19.45 -11.97 -6.17
C ASN A 27 -20.34 -12.38 -5.00
N GLY A 28 -19.83 -12.17 -3.78
CA GLY A 28 -20.68 -12.13 -2.64
C GLY A 28 -21.73 -11.10 -2.97
N GLU A 29 -22.91 -11.58 -3.38
CA GLU A 29 -24.10 -10.84 -3.08
C GLU A 29 -23.93 -10.53 -1.60
N THR A 30 -23.39 -9.35 -1.29
CA THR A 30 -23.68 -8.72 -0.03
C THR A 30 -25.19 -8.76 0.00
N ARG A 31 -25.76 -9.84 0.61
CA ARG A 31 -27.15 -9.78 1.04
C ARG A 31 -27.22 -8.43 1.66
N SER A 32 -27.93 -7.51 1.00
CA SER A 32 -28.12 -6.17 1.49
C SER A 32 -28.85 -6.34 2.83
N ARG A 33 -28.06 -6.54 3.90
CA ARG A 33 -28.59 -6.40 5.24
C ARG A 33 -29.01 -4.95 5.28
N GLU A 34 -30.32 -4.72 5.18
CA GLU A 34 -30.85 -3.39 5.32
C GLU A 34 -30.60 -2.94 6.76
N TYR A 35 -29.55 -2.18 6.94
CA TYR A 35 -29.33 -1.47 8.19
C TYR A 35 -30.18 -0.19 8.17
N ALA A 36 -30.89 0.04 9.25
CA ALA A 36 -31.62 1.30 9.42
C ALA A 36 -30.63 2.47 9.33
N ASN A 37 -31.02 3.56 8.65
CA ASN A 37 -30.20 4.77 8.60
C ASN A 37 -30.31 5.55 9.93
N THR A 38 -29.75 4.97 10.97
CA THR A 38 -29.63 5.49 12.32
C THR A 38 -28.18 5.35 12.78
N PRO A 39 -27.72 6.08 13.81
CA PRO A 39 -26.39 5.90 14.35
C PRO A 39 -26.03 4.45 14.65
N LYS A 40 -26.92 3.71 15.29
CA LYS A 40 -26.73 2.27 15.57
C LYS A 40 -26.67 1.41 14.30
N GLY A 41 -27.55 1.69 13.33
CA GLY A 41 -27.56 0.97 12.06
C GLY A 41 -26.27 1.20 11.26
N ASN A 42 -25.80 2.44 11.17
CA ASN A 42 -24.57 2.79 10.47
C ASN A 42 -23.32 2.20 11.15
N PHE A 43 -23.28 2.21 12.50
CA PHE A 43 -22.24 1.53 13.26
C PHE A 43 -22.19 0.03 12.94
N MET A 44 -23.35 -0.65 13.02
CA MET A 44 -23.43 -2.07 12.73
C MET A 44 -23.06 -2.40 11.29
N ALA A 45 -23.47 -1.55 10.34
CA ALA A 45 -23.09 -1.71 8.94
C ALA A 45 -21.57 -1.65 8.75
N LEU A 46 -20.89 -0.63 9.28
CA LEU A 46 -19.45 -0.51 9.16
C LEU A 46 -18.72 -1.65 9.87
N TRP A 47 -19.13 -1.99 11.12
CA TRP A 47 -18.51 -3.07 11.86
C TRP A 47 -18.62 -4.40 11.08
N THR A 48 -19.81 -4.72 10.53
CA THR A 48 -20.03 -5.96 9.76
C THR A 48 -19.23 -5.98 8.45
N ILE A 49 -19.16 -4.84 7.73
CA ILE A 49 -18.34 -4.75 6.51
C ILE A 49 -16.87 -5.05 6.83
N MET A 50 -16.35 -4.49 7.91
CA MET A 50 -14.98 -4.77 8.32
C MET A 50 -14.82 -6.23 8.74
N ASP A 51 -15.75 -6.76 9.55
CA ASP A 51 -15.72 -8.14 10.04
C ASP A 51 -15.68 -9.17 8.90
N GLU A 52 -16.49 -8.98 7.88
CA GLU A 52 -16.60 -9.89 6.75
C GLU A 52 -15.47 -9.74 5.71
N HIS A 53 -14.83 -8.58 5.60
CA HIS A 53 -13.91 -8.28 4.48
C HIS A 53 -12.46 -7.97 4.88
N TYR A 54 -12.19 -7.58 6.11
CA TYR A 54 -10.82 -7.29 6.52
C TYR A 54 -9.99 -8.57 6.68
N CYS A 55 -8.79 -8.58 6.10
CA CYS A 55 -8.00 -9.80 5.94
C CYS A 55 -7.00 -10.06 7.07
N PHE A 56 -6.78 -9.11 8.00
CA PHE A 56 -5.64 -9.18 8.91
C PHE A 56 -6.03 -9.22 10.40
N PHE A 57 -7.25 -9.69 10.74
CA PHE A 57 -7.68 -9.72 12.15
C PHE A 57 -6.77 -10.56 13.03
N ASP A 58 -6.37 -11.75 12.61
CA ASP A 58 -5.48 -12.61 13.40
C ASP A 58 -4.12 -11.94 13.62
N PHE A 59 -3.57 -11.32 12.56
CA PHE A 59 -2.33 -10.55 12.67
C PHE A 59 -2.47 -9.35 13.62
N LYS A 60 -3.58 -8.61 13.55
CA LYS A 60 -3.82 -7.46 14.43
C LYS A 60 -4.05 -7.89 15.88
N LYS A 61 -4.70 -9.03 16.09
CA LYS A 61 -4.85 -9.61 17.42
C LYS A 61 -3.50 -10.02 18.02
N GLU A 62 -2.66 -10.69 17.23
CA GLU A 62 -1.33 -11.12 17.68
C GLU A 62 -0.39 -9.94 17.96
N THR A 63 -0.35 -8.93 17.06
CA THR A 63 0.65 -7.86 17.11
C THR A 63 0.22 -6.64 17.93
N LEU A 64 -1.08 -6.35 17.99
CA LEU A 64 -1.64 -5.17 18.66
C LEU A 64 -2.61 -5.50 19.80
N GLY A 65 -2.98 -6.78 19.97
CA GLY A 65 -3.99 -7.20 20.94
C GLY A 65 -5.41 -6.77 20.54
N VAL A 66 -5.67 -6.45 19.27
CA VAL A 66 -6.98 -5.98 18.80
C VAL A 66 -7.88 -7.16 18.54
N ASP A 67 -8.88 -7.37 19.40
CA ASP A 67 -9.98 -8.29 19.18
C ASP A 67 -11.19 -7.53 18.61
N TRP A 68 -11.63 -7.90 17.40
CA TRP A 68 -12.67 -7.13 16.70
C TRP A 68 -14.04 -7.23 17.34
N ASP A 69 -14.36 -8.35 18.01
CA ASP A 69 -15.60 -8.50 18.77
C ASP A 69 -15.60 -7.63 20.05
N GLU A 70 -14.46 -7.55 20.74
CA GLU A 70 -14.29 -6.64 21.87
C GLU A 70 -14.36 -5.18 21.44
N VAL A 71 -13.80 -4.82 20.28
CA VAL A 71 -13.92 -3.50 19.67
C VAL A 71 -15.40 -3.14 19.48
N LYS A 72 -16.21 -4.06 18.93
CA LYS A 72 -17.66 -3.89 18.80
C LYS A 72 -18.32 -3.50 20.11
N VAL A 73 -18.07 -4.27 21.17
CA VAL A 73 -18.69 -4.07 22.47
C VAL A 73 -18.34 -2.69 23.05
N ARG A 74 -17.03 -2.32 22.97
CA ARG A 74 -16.57 -1.01 23.49
C ARG A 74 -17.22 0.15 22.76
N TYR A 75 -17.25 0.13 21.43
CA TYR A 75 -17.77 1.25 20.64
C TYR A 75 -19.30 1.29 20.61
N ALA A 76 -19.99 0.16 20.63
CA ALA A 76 -21.45 0.12 20.72
C ALA A 76 -22.00 0.85 21.95
N ALA A 77 -21.26 0.79 23.06
CA ALA A 77 -21.63 1.50 24.30
C ALA A 77 -21.64 3.05 24.15
N SER A 78 -20.92 3.57 23.14
CA SER A 78 -20.83 5.01 22.86
C SER A 78 -21.85 5.49 21.80
N ILE A 79 -22.67 4.58 21.25
CA ILE A 79 -23.62 4.90 20.18
C ILE A 79 -25.01 5.09 20.78
N SER A 80 -25.49 6.33 20.79
CA SER A 80 -26.90 6.68 21.12
C SER A 80 -27.65 7.08 19.85
N ASP A 81 -28.98 7.04 19.91
CA ASP A 81 -29.81 7.33 18.72
C ASP A 81 -29.89 8.83 18.40
N ASP A 82 -29.45 9.70 19.32
CA ASP A 82 -29.43 11.16 19.21
C ASP A 82 -28.05 11.72 18.78
N LEU A 83 -27.08 10.84 18.48
CA LEU A 83 -25.78 11.28 17.98
C LEU A 83 -25.92 12.06 16.66
N SER A 84 -25.20 13.20 16.57
CA SER A 84 -25.03 13.88 15.30
C SER A 84 -24.19 13.04 14.33
N ASP A 85 -24.39 13.23 13.02
CA ASP A 85 -23.62 12.55 11.97
C ASP A 85 -22.11 12.76 12.14
N ARG A 86 -21.70 13.97 12.57
CA ARG A 86 -20.30 14.28 12.82
C ARG A 86 -19.73 13.49 14.00
N SER A 87 -20.46 13.45 15.12
CA SER A 87 -20.03 12.70 16.29
C SER A 87 -19.97 11.20 16.00
N LEU A 88 -20.94 10.69 15.25
CA LEU A 88 -20.91 9.30 14.78
C LEU A 88 -19.67 9.04 13.91
N PHE A 89 -19.39 9.90 12.92
CA PHE A 89 -18.21 9.77 12.05
C PHE A 89 -16.91 9.72 12.86
N GLU A 90 -16.74 10.59 13.85
CA GLU A 90 -15.56 10.61 14.73
C GLU A 90 -15.40 9.30 15.53
N ILE A 91 -16.51 8.73 16.03
CA ILE A 91 -16.51 7.44 16.74
C ILE A 91 -16.14 6.31 15.79
N LEU A 92 -16.71 6.27 14.59
CA LEU A 92 -16.44 5.27 13.59
C LEU A 92 -14.98 5.32 13.11
N CYS A 93 -14.42 6.52 12.92
CA CYS A 93 -13.00 6.69 12.61
C CYS A 93 -12.08 6.14 13.71
N LYS A 94 -12.43 6.38 14.98
CA LYS A 94 -11.67 5.82 16.11
C LYS A 94 -11.75 4.30 16.14
N MET A 95 -12.92 3.72 15.88
CA MET A 95 -13.13 2.27 15.85
C MET A 95 -12.23 1.59 14.80
N ILE A 96 -12.31 2.02 13.53
CA ILE A 96 -11.45 1.44 12.49
C ILE A 96 -9.97 1.79 12.69
N GLY A 97 -9.71 2.90 13.35
CA GLY A 97 -8.38 3.37 13.70
C GLY A 97 -7.59 2.42 14.60
N GLU A 98 -8.27 1.59 15.41
CA GLU A 98 -7.60 0.59 16.25
C GLU A 98 -6.81 -0.44 15.44
N LEU A 99 -7.21 -0.67 14.19
CA LEU A 99 -6.52 -1.58 13.28
C LEU A 99 -5.13 -1.06 12.86
N ARG A 100 -4.84 0.24 13.04
CA ARG A 100 -3.57 0.87 12.62
C ARG A 100 -3.16 0.44 11.22
N ASP A 101 -4.09 0.51 10.28
CA ASP A 101 -3.87 0.14 8.89
C ASP A 101 -4.10 1.36 7.99
N GLY A 102 -3.05 1.78 7.29
CA GLY A 102 -3.09 2.97 6.43
C GLY A 102 -4.02 2.83 5.22
N HIS A 103 -4.45 1.61 4.87
CA HIS A 103 -5.42 1.38 3.81
C HIS A 103 -6.88 1.40 4.31
N VAL A 104 -7.11 1.35 5.63
CA VAL A 104 -8.44 1.44 6.24
C VAL A 104 -8.78 2.90 6.50
N ASN A 105 -9.65 3.46 5.67
CA ASN A 105 -10.04 4.87 5.72
C ASN A 105 -11.57 4.99 5.67
N LEU A 106 -12.12 6.02 6.32
CA LEU A 106 -13.53 6.36 6.28
C LEU A 106 -13.72 7.76 5.70
N THR A 107 -14.56 7.87 4.67
CA THR A 107 -14.86 9.15 4.04
C THR A 107 -16.31 9.53 4.25
N SER A 108 -16.56 10.78 4.60
CA SER A 108 -17.89 11.39 4.64
C SER A 108 -17.89 12.68 3.82
N GLN A 109 -19.07 13.29 3.71
CA GLN A 109 -19.18 14.64 3.13
C GLN A 109 -18.50 15.73 3.98
N TYR A 110 -18.14 15.42 5.22
CA TYR A 110 -17.59 16.39 6.19
C TYR A 110 -16.07 16.26 6.31
N ASP A 111 -15.54 15.04 6.21
CA ASP A 111 -14.15 14.79 6.54
C ASP A 111 -13.66 13.46 5.95
N TYR A 112 -12.35 13.27 6.01
CA TYR A 112 -11.65 12.07 5.64
C TYR A 112 -10.87 11.52 6.84
N GLY A 113 -11.40 10.46 7.45
CA GLY A 113 -10.77 9.77 8.57
C GLY A 113 -9.62 8.89 8.12
N ARG A 114 -8.42 9.23 8.58
CA ARG A 114 -7.19 8.45 8.38
C ARG A 114 -6.58 8.09 9.72
N ASN A 115 -6.09 6.88 9.85
CA ASN A 115 -5.24 6.50 10.98
C ASN A 115 -3.80 6.29 10.51
N TRP A 116 -3.03 7.36 10.48
CA TRP A 116 -1.63 7.36 10.06
C TRP A 116 -0.64 7.82 11.15
N SER A 117 -1.12 8.02 12.38
CA SER A 117 -0.27 8.40 13.51
C SER A 117 0.85 7.40 13.80
N TRP A 118 0.66 6.14 13.45
CA TRP A 118 1.66 5.08 13.59
C TRP A 118 2.92 5.33 12.74
N LYS A 119 2.85 6.15 11.70
CA LYS A 119 4.03 6.52 10.90
C LYS A 119 5.03 7.39 11.66
N THR A 120 4.61 8.04 12.73
CA THR A 120 5.41 8.96 13.52
C THR A 120 5.68 8.47 14.94
N ASP A 121 5.33 7.24 15.28
CA ASP A 121 5.51 6.65 16.61
C ASP A 121 6.90 6.03 16.82
N HIS A 122 7.86 6.34 15.94
CA HIS A 122 9.25 5.89 15.98
C HIS A 122 10.20 7.04 15.62
N PRO A 123 11.48 6.95 16.01
CA PRO A 123 12.48 7.95 15.62
C PRO A 123 12.61 8.06 14.10
N ALA A 124 12.70 9.29 13.59
CA ALA A 124 12.95 9.52 12.18
C ALA A 124 14.35 8.99 11.80
N ASN A 125 14.41 8.19 10.74
CA ASN A 125 15.65 7.62 10.18
C ASN A 125 15.87 8.05 8.71
N PHE A 126 15.19 9.08 8.28
CA PHE A 126 15.30 9.66 6.94
C PHE A 126 15.54 11.17 7.03
N SER A 127 16.40 11.68 6.16
CA SER A 127 16.65 13.11 5.99
C SER A 127 16.61 13.45 4.52
N LYS A 128 15.63 14.27 4.13
CA LYS A 128 15.51 14.78 2.75
C LYS A 128 16.73 15.60 2.36
N ASP A 129 17.25 16.42 3.26
CA ASP A 129 18.45 17.23 3.01
C ASP A 129 19.67 16.37 2.70
N LEU A 130 19.80 15.23 3.38
CA LEU A 130 20.87 14.28 3.12
C LEU A 130 20.68 13.57 1.78
N GLN A 131 19.46 13.16 1.45
CA GLN A 131 19.13 12.59 0.14
C GLN A 131 19.46 13.59 -0.98
N ASP A 132 19.04 14.84 -0.84
CA ASP A 132 19.28 15.90 -1.82
C ASP A 132 20.78 16.21 -1.96
N LYS A 133 21.54 16.14 -0.86
CA LYS A 133 22.99 16.29 -0.90
C LYS A 133 23.66 15.21 -1.77
N TYR A 134 23.23 13.96 -1.67
CA TYR A 134 23.76 12.86 -2.49
C TYR A 134 23.24 12.93 -3.94
N LEU A 135 21.99 13.33 -4.14
CA LEU A 135 21.43 13.53 -5.48
C LEU A 135 22.13 14.69 -6.21
N GLY A 136 22.54 15.75 -5.47
CA GLY A 136 23.23 16.90 -6.03
C GLY A 136 22.33 17.80 -6.87
N THR A 137 22.94 18.57 -7.78
CA THR A 137 22.23 19.52 -8.66
C THR A 137 22.23 19.08 -10.13
N ASP A 138 23.04 18.12 -10.48
CA ASP A 138 23.30 17.62 -11.83
C ASP A 138 22.64 16.25 -12.12
N TYR A 139 21.55 15.95 -11.38
CA TYR A 139 20.77 14.74 -11.58
C TYR A 139 19.87 14.83 -12.81
N ILE A 140 19.47 13.68 -13.30
CA ILE A 140 18.55 13.52 -14.42
C ILE A 140 17.15 13.14 -13.88
N ILE A 141 16.13 13.87 -14.34
CA ILE A 141 14.73 13.53 -14.07
C ILE A 141 14.30 12.43 -15.06
N GLY A 142 14.13 11.22 -14.56
CA GLY A 142 13.71 10.06 -15.33
C GLY A 142 12.20 10.02 -15.61
N GLY A 143 11.42 10.68 -14.77
CA GLY A 143 9.95 10.74 -14.84
C GLY A 143 9.37 11.33 -13.57
N ASN A 144 8.04 11.33 -13.44
CA ASN A 144 7.39 11.79 -12.22
C ASN A 144 7.78 10.89 -11.04
N GLY A 145 8.46 11.47 -10.06
CA GLY A 145 8.94 10.76 -8.87
C GLY A 145 10.22 9.94 -9.06
N TYR A 146 10.91 10.05 -10.21
CA TYR A 146 12.16 9.34 -10.47
C TYR A 146 13.27 10.34 -10.80
N SER A 147 14.36 10.31 -10.02
CA SER A 147 15.56 11.14 -10.24
C SER A 147 16.80 10.29 -10.06
N TYR A 148 17.81 10.46 -10.92
CA TYR A 148 19.01 9.65 -10.84
C TYR A 148 20.28 10.38 -11.28
N ARG A 149 21.41 9.90 -10.80
CA ARG A 149 22.75 10.31 -11.24
C ARG A 149 23.76 9.17 -11.06
N VAL A 150 24.94 9.35 -11.61
CA VAL A 150 26.11 8.53 -11.27
C VAL A 150 26.92 9.29 -10.21
N LEU A 151 27.22 8.66 -9.08
CA LEU A 151 28.06 9.19 -8.02
C LEU A 151 29.55 9.10 -8.39
N ASP A 152 30.41 9.88 -7.71
CA ASP A 152 31.84 10.00 -8.00
C ASP A 152 32.60 8.65 -7.88
N ASP A 153 32.09 7.72 -7.05
CA ASP A 153 32.63 6.37 -6.87
C ASP A 153 32.10 5.33 -7.87
N ASN A 154 31.50 5.81 -8.97
CA ASN A 154 30.95 4.99 -10.04
C ASN A 154 29.80 4.07 -9.59
N ILE A 155 28.94 4.59 -8.72
CA ILE A 155 27.69 3.96 -8.27
C ILE A 155 26.51 4.74 -8.86
N GLY A 156 25.55 4.03 -9.46
CA GLY A 156 24.27 4.63 -9.84
C GLY A 156 23.45 4.94 -8.59
N TYR A 157 22.87 6.13 -8.51
CA TYR A 157 21.94 6.51 -7.44
C TYR A 157 20.60 6.89 -8.05
N LEU A 158 19.57 6.10 -7.73
CA LEU A 158 18.20 6.29 -8.19
C LEU A 158 17.31 6.59 -6.98
N VAL A 159 16.67 7.74 -6.98
CA VAL A 159 15.63 8.12 -6.03
C VAL A 159 14.28 7.85 -6.67
N VAL A 160 13.42 7.12 -5.97
CA VAL A 160 12.04 6.83 -6.36
C VAL A 160 11.12 7.36 -5.27
N GLU A 161 10.60 8.56 -5.46
CA GLU A 161 9.75 9.24 -4.46
C GLU A 161 8.32 8.68 -4.42
N SER A 162 7.85 8.13 -5.56
CA SER A 162 6.48 7.60 -5.69
C SER A 162 6.40 6.59 -6.83
N PHE A 163 5.47 5.65 -6.70
CA PHE A 163 5.02 4.76 -7.77
C PHE A 163 3.65 5.17 -8.37
N GLU A 164 3.21 6.41 -8.19
CA GLU A 164 1.96 6.89 -8.81
C GLU A 164 1.98 6.83 -10.34
N SER A 165 3.17 6.92 -10.92
CA SER A 165 3.39 6.79 -12.37
C SER A 165 4.57 5.86 -12.65
N ALA A 166 4.43 4.98 -13.64
CA ALA A 166 5.55 4.19 -14.13
C ALA A 166 6.52 5.05 -14.95
N MET A 167 7.83 4.79 -14.82
CA MET A 167 8.78 5.23 -15.81
C MET A 167 8.61 4.40 -17.08
N SER A 168 8.51 5.01 -18.25
CA SER A 168 8.37 4.26 -19.50
C SER A 168 9.61 3.41 -19.78
N ASP A 169 9.45 2.30 -20.51
CA ASP A 169 10.54 1.39 -20.83
C ASP A 169 11.69 2.09 -21.53
N ASN A 170 11.40 3.02 -22.43
CA ASN A 170 12.44 3.81 -23.10
C ASN A 170 13.25 4.66 -22.11
N ARG A 171 12.62 5.29 -21.13
CA ARG A 171 13.31 6.06 -20.08
C ARG A 171 14.11 5.16 -19.14
N LEU A 172 13.57 4.00 -18.77
CA LEU A 172 14.31 2.98 -18.02
C LEU A 172 15.56 2.52 -18.79
N ASN A 173 15.43 2.25 -20.09
CA ASN A 173 16.57 1.88 -20.95
C ASN A 173 17.62 2.98 -21.01
N ILE A 174 17.23 4.25 -21.15
CA ILE A 174 18.16 5.39 -21.12
C ILE A 174 18.87 5.47 -19.76
N MET A 175 18.14 5.34 -18.65
CA MET A 175 18.72 5.36 -17.30
C MET A 175 19.75 4.23 -17.12
N PHE A 176 19.40 3.00 -17.45
CA PHE A 176 20.32 1.86 -17.31
C PHE A 176 21.52 1.97 -18.26
N ASN A 177 21.33 2.54 -19.45
CA ASN A 177 22.45 2.80 -20.35
C ASN A 177 23.41 3.85 -19.78
N ASN A 178 22.88 4.92 -19.17
CA ASN A 178 23.70 5.95 -18.50
C ASN A 178 24.48 5.38 -17.32
N MET A 179 23.97 4.36 -16.65
CA MET A 179 24.59 3.68 -15.53
C MET A 179 25.35 2.42 -15.92
N ALA A 180 25.45 2.06 -17.22
CA ALA A 180 25.97 0.75 -17.68
C ALA A 180 27.37 0.44 -17.16
N LEU A 181 28.21 1.44 -16.97
CA LEU A 181 29.58 1.28 -16.44
C LEU A 181 29.66 1.32 -14.91
N CYS A 182 28.57 1.62 -14.20
CA CYS A 182 28.58 1.63 -12.74
C CYS A 182 28.83 0.23 -12.16
N ASN A 183 29.45 0.19 -10.98
CA ASN A 183 29.74 -1.04 -10.25
C ASN A 183 28.52 -1.62 -9.54
N GLY A 184 27.55 -0.76 -9.17
CA GLY A 184 26.32 -1.11 -8.51
C GLY A 184 25.29 0.04 -8.62
N ILE A 185 24.08 -0.20 -8.13
CA ILE A 185 23.03 0.82 -8.04
C ILE A 185 22.49 0.87 -6.61
N ILE A 186 22.32 2.08 -6.08
CA ILE A 186 21.53 2.36 -4.89
C ILE A 186 20.16 2.86 -5.35
N ILE A 187 19.09 2.21 -4.90
CA ILE A 187 17.71 2.62 -5.14
C ILE A 187 17.15 3.13 -3.82
N ASP A 188 16.85 4.39 -3.74
CA ASP A 188 16.32 5.02 -2.54
C ASP A 188 14.80 5.19 -2.66
N ILE A 189 14.06 4.37 -1.90
CA ILE A 189 12.59 4.43 -1.81
C ILE A 189 12.12 4.90 -0.42
N ARG A 190 13.01 5.48 0.37
CA ARG A 190 12.62 5.99 1.70
C ARG A 190 11.55 7.06 1.57
N ASP A 191 10.54 7.00 2.44
CA ASP A 191 9.33 7.84 2.44
C ASP A 191 8.46 7.72 1.17
N ASN A 192 8.71 6.74 0.31
CA ASN A 192 7.84 6.47 -0.83
C ASN A 192 6.49 5.90 -0.34
N GLY A 193 5.43 6.67 -0.50
CA GLY A 193 4.07 6.30 -0.08
C GLY A 193 3.38 5.25 -0.95
N GLY A 194 4.06 4.76 -2.00
CA GLY A 194 3.50 3.78 -2.93
C GLY A 194 2.88 4.39 -4.18
N GLY A 195 1.87 3.75 -4.72
CA GLY A 195 1.19 4.08 -5.96
C GLY A 195 0.70 2.83 -6.68
N GLN A 196 1.03 2.68 -7.96
CA GLN A 196 0.62 1.56 -8.80
C GLN A 196 1.57 0.37 -8.65
N LEU A 197 1.05 -0.83 -8.42
CA LEU A 197 1.84 -2.07 -8.39
C LEU A 197 2.52 -2.35 -9.73
N THR A 198 1.86 -2.03 -10.84
CA THR A 198 2.45 -2.19 -12.18
C THR A 198 3.68 -1.29 -12.39
N ALA A 199 3.75 -0.13 -11.73
CA ALA A 199 4.91 0.74 -11.79
C ALA A 199 6.10 0.17 -11.02
N SER A 200 5.86 -0.36 -9.81
CA SER A 200 6.88 -1.04 -9.01
C SER A 200 7.38 -2.32 -9.67
N GLU A 201 6.47 -3.13 -10.24
CA GLU A 201 6.80 -4.36 -10.95
C GLU A 201 7.62 -4.09 -12.23
N SER A 202 7.24 -3.07 -13.02
CA SER A 202 7.98 -2.67 -14.21
C SER A 202 9.43 -2.31 -13.88
N LEU A 203 9.68 -1.58 -12.80
CA LEU A 203 11.04 -1.30 -12.36
C LEU A 203 11.73 -2.57 -11.84
N ALA A 204 11.08 -3.38 -11.00
CA ALA A 204 11.64 -4.60 -10.42
C ALA A 204 12.03 -5.63 -11.51
N SER A 205 11.25 -5.74 -12.58
CA SER A 205 11.49 -6.67 -13.69
C SER A 205 12.84 -6.48 -14.40
N ARG A 206 13.45 -5.30 -14.21
CA ARG A 206 14.76 -4.95 -14.77
C ARG A 206 15.95 -5.56 -14.01
N PHE A 207 15.72 -6.14 -12.83
CA PHE A 207 16.80 -6.63 -11.95
C PHE A 207 16.91 -8.15 -11.89
N THR A 208 16.24 -8.86 -12.79
CA THR A 208 16.34 -10.33 -12.91
C THR A 208 16.44 -10.77 -14.36
N GLU A 209 17.09 -11.92 -14.60
CA GLU A 209 17.17 -12.59 -15.91
C GLU A 209 16.27 -13.82 -15.99
N LYS A 210 15.71 -14.24 -14.87
CA LYS A 210 14.88 -15.43 -14.74
C LYS A 210 13.58 -15.10 -14.02
N LYS A 211 12.57 -15.91 -14.26
CA LYS A 211 11.33 -15.86 -13.50
C LYS A 211 11.60 -16.26 -12.04
N VAL A 212 11.20 -15.42 -11.09
CA VAL A 212 11.42 -15.61 -9.65
C VAL A 212 10.10 -15.56 -8.91
N THR A 213 9.83 -16.55 -8.05
CA THR A 213 8.71 -16.47 -7.12
C THR A 213 9.06 -15.45 -6.02
N VAL A 214 8.32 -14.36 -5.95
CA VAL A 214 8.61 -13.23 -5.03
C VAL A 214 7.70 -13.23 -3.82
N SER A 215 6.47 -13.72 -3.93
CA SER A 215 5.51 -13.76 -2.84
C SER A 215 4.41 -14.79 -3.07
N TYR A 216 3.48 -14.86 -2.12
CA TYR A 216 2.26 -15.63 -2.25
C TYR A 216 1.07 -14.76 -1.83
N THR A 217 -0.03 -14.90 -2.54
CA THR A 217 -1.28 -14.18 -2.26
C THR A 217 -2.42 -15.17 -2.03
N CYS A 218 -3.27 -14.90 -1.08
CA CYS A 218 -4.58 -15.52 -0.95
C CYS A 218 -5.67 -14.45 -0.98
N TYR A 219 -6.88 -14.87 -1.29
CA TYR A 219 -8.04 -13.99 -1.41
C TYR A 219 -9.12 -14.42 -0.43
N LYS A 220 -9.84 -13.46 0.13
CA LYS A 220 -11.06 -13.73 0.89
C LYS A 220 -12.06 -14.49 0.00
N THR A 221 -12.62 -15.58 0.54
CA THR A 221 -13.59 -16.46 -0.15
C THR A 221 -14.93 -16.55 0.56
N GLY A 222 -15.04 -15.96 1.73
CA GLY A 222 -16.26 -15.96 2.55
C GLY A 222 -16.18 -14.95 3.69
N PRO A 223 -17.25 -14.82 4.50
CA PRO A 223 -17.35 -13.82 5.57
C PRO A 223 -16.56 -14.17 6.84
N GLY A 224 -16.18 -15.43 7.06
CA GLY A 224 -15.43 -15.85 8.24
C GLY A 224 -13.99 -15.32 8.22
N HIS A 225 -13.40 -14.97 9.35
CA HIS A 225 -12.07 -14.35 9.44
C HIS A 225 -10.99 -15.16 8.71
N ASN A 226 -11.11 -16.48 8.69
CA ASN A 226 -10.16 -17.41 8.07
C ASN A 226 -10.63 -18.00 6.73
N ASP A 227 -11.68 -17.46 6.14
CA ASP A 227 -12.18 -17.89 4.84
C ASP A 227 -11.28 -17.35 3.71
N PHE A 228 -10.19 -18.04 3.45
CA PHE A 228 -9.24 -17.70 2.40
C PHE A 228 -9.12 -18.79 1.34
N SER A 229 -8.78 -18.37 0.14
CA SER A 229 -8.38 -19.27 -0.94
C SER A 229 -7.06 -19.99 -0.61
N LYS A 230 -6.70 -20.97 -1.43
CA LYS A 230 -5.32 -21.45 -1.47
C LYS A 230 -4.36 -20.32 -1.79
N LEU A 231 -3.09 -20.51 -1.44
CA LEU A 231 -2.01 -19.58 -1.82
C LEU A 231 -1.73 -19.67 -3.32
N TYR A 232 -1.65 -18.52 -3.98
CA TYR A 232 -1.20 -18.37 -5.35
C TYR A 232 0.21 -17.76 -5.35
N LYS A 233 1.07 -18.26 -6.21
CA LYS A 233 2.41 -17.72 -6.39
C LYS A 233 2.34 -16.40 -7.15
N ASN A 234 3.04 -15.39 -6.65
CA ASN A 234 3.36 -14.20 -7.42
C ASN A 234 4.78 -14.34 -7.96
N GLU A 235 4.93 -14.21 -9.25
CA GLU A 235 6.18 -14.41 -9.94
C GLU A 235 6.57 -13.15 -10.71
N LEU A 236 7.77 -12.65 -10.44
CA LEU A 236 8.38 -11.58 -11.21
C LEU A 236 9.00 -12.20 -12.47
N SER A 237 8.57 -11.74 -13.64
CA SER A 237 9.20 -12.08 -14.92
C SER A 237 10.23 -11.01 -15.30
N PRO A 238 11.35 -11.39 -15.93
CA PRO A 238 12.29 -10.40 -16.45
C PRO A 238 11.62 -9.54 -17.52
N ALA A 239 12.03 -8.26 -17.61
CA ALA A 239 11.63 -7.40 -18.71
C ALA A 239 12.08 -8.00 -20.05
N GLU A 240 11.13 -8.11 -20.99
CA GLU A 240 11.42 -8.64 -22.33
C GLU A 240 12.03 -7.52 -23.20
N TYR A 241 13.07 -7.88 -23.98
CA TYR A 241 13.72 -7.01 -24.97
C TYR A 241 14.35 -5.72 -24.44
N ASP A 242 14.41 -5.54 -23.12
CA ASP A 242 14.88 -4.33 -22.46
C ASP A 242 16.21 -4.53 -21.73
N LEU A 243 16.89 -3.43 -21.43
CA LEU A 243 18.10 -3.47 -20.62
C LEU A 243 17.77 -3.92 -19.20
N ARG A 244 18.54 -4.87 -18.71
CA ARG A 244 18.44 -5.43 -17.35
C ARG A 244 19.73 -5.17 -16.58
N TRP A 245 19.58 -5.05 -15.28
CA TRP A 245 20.69 -4.83 -14.37
C TRP A 245 20.88 -6.01 -13.43
N ILE A 246 21.99 -6.72 -13.58
CA ILE A 246 22.30 -7.93 -12.81
C ILE A 246 23.51 -7.75 -11.86
N LYS A 247 24.12 -6.57 -11.86
CA LYS A 247 25.17 -6.22 -10.92
C LYS A 247 24.56 -5.91 -9.53
N PRO A 248 25.36 -5.72 -8.47
CA PRO A 248 24.86 -5.44 -7.13
C PRO A 248 23.89 -4.26 -7.07
N VAL A 249 22.86 -4.42 -6.25
CA VAL A 249 21.84 -3.41 -5.96
C VAL A 249 21.64 -3.30 -4.45
N VAL A 250 21.59 -2.07 -3.95
CA VAL A 250 21.14 -1.76 -2.59
C VAL A 250 19.84 -1.00 -2.67
N VAL A 251 18.80 -1.47 -1.99
CA VAL A 251 17.53 -0.74 -1.86
C VAL A 251 17.46 -0.14 -0.47
N LEU A 252 17.38 1.19 -0.39
CA LEU A 252 17.21 1.91 0.87
C LEU A 252 15.73 2.00 1.20
N THR A 253 15.38 1.52 2.39
CA THR A 253 14.01 1.50 2.91
C THR A 253 13.89 2.23 4.24
N ASN A 254 12.69 2.63 4.61
CA ASN A 254 12.32 3.05 5.95
C ASN A 254 10.83 2.76 6.20
N ARG A 255 10.34 3.03 7.40
CA ARG A 255 8.92 2.82 7.75
C ARG A 255 7.94 3.70 6.95
N GLY A 256 8.43 4.71 6.25
CA GLY A 256 7.65 5.50 5.30
C GLY A 256 7.33 4.76 4.00
N CYS A 257 8.04 3.68 3.68
CA CYS A 257 7.74 2.82 2.53
C CYS A 257 6.39 2.14 2.73
N PHE A 258 5.43 2.45 1.84
CA PHE A 258 4.05 2.00 2.02
C PHE A 258 3.45 1.48 0.71
N SER A 259 2.46 0.57 0.81
CA SER A 259 1.72 0.05 -0.35
C SER A 259 2.69 -0.53 -1.42
N SER A 260 2.65 -0.08 -2.68
CA SER A 260 3.51 -0.60 -3.75
C SER A 260 5.01 -0.37 -3.50
N ALA A 261 5.42 0.57 -2.66
CA ALA A 261 6.81 0.71 -2.27
C ALA A 261 7.27 -0.42 -1.33
N ASN A 262 6.39 -0.84 -0.42
CA ASN A 262 6.65 -2.01 0.41
C ASN A 262 6.66 -3.30 -0.43
N ASP A 263 5.73 -3.43 -1.40
CA ASP A 263 5.72 -4.55 -2.34
C ASP A 263 6.98 -4.58 -3.20
N PHE A 264 7.46 -3.43 -3.68
CA PHE A 264 8.74 -3.31 -4.38
C PHE A 264 9.91 -3.80 -3.53
N ALA A 265 10.03 -3.33 -2.28
CA ALA A 265 11.08 -3.77 -1.37
C ALA A 265 11.03 -5.28 -1.15
N PHE A 266 9.84 -5.82 -0.92
CA PHE A 266 9.62 -7.26 -0.74
C PHE A 266 9.99 -8.06 -1.99
N THR A 267 9.59 -7.60 -3.16
CA THR A 267 9.93 -8.20 -4.46
C THR A 267 11.44 -8.18 -4.69
N MET A 268 12.09 -7.03 -4.48
CA MET A 268 13.53 -6.89 -4.67
C MET A 268 14.34 -7.77 -3.70
N LYS A 269 13.86 -7.97 -2.48
CA LYS A 269 14.49 -8.87 -1.50
C LYS A 269 14.62 -10.32 -1.99
N ALA A 270 13.74 -10.76 -2.89
CA ALA A 270 13.78 -12.12 -3.45
C ALA A 270 14.85 -12.31 -4.53
N LEU A 271 15.55 -11.25 -4.94
CA LEU A 271 16.56 -11.29 -6.01
C LEU A 271 17.96 -11.45 -5.42
N ASP A 272 18.76 -12.34 -6.02
CA ASP A 272 20.09 -12.74 -5.52
C ASP A 272 21.11 -11.60 -5.49
N ASN A 273 20.96 -10.59 -6.36
CA ASN A 273 21.85 -9.44 -6.49
C ASN A 273 21.42 -8.21 -5.70
N VAL A 274 20.40 -8.34 -4.84
CA VAL A 274 19.80 -7.23 -4.11
C VAL A 274 20.00 -7.34 -2.60
N THR A 275 20.37 -6.24 -1.98
CA THR A 275 20.42 -6.08 -0.52
C THR A 275 19.47 -4.98 -0.09
N LEU A 276 18.56 -5.25 0.85
CA LEU A 276 17.78 -4.20 1.51
C LEU A 276 18.58 -3.60 2.65
N MET A 277 18.52 -2.28 2.80
CA MET A 277 19.16 -1.54 3.88
C MET A 277 18.19 -0.51 4.45
N GLY A 278 17.94 -0.60 5.74
CA GLY A 278 17.00 0.27 6.45
C GLY A 278 16.11 -0.52 7.41
N ASP A 279 14.94 0.01 7.73
CA ASP A 279 13.93 -0.63 8.57
C ASP A 279 12.55 -0.64 7.90
#